data_70aa4ca5eb9529daedefc67bdee6ac8d
#
_entry.id   70aa4ca5eb9529daedefc67bdee6ac8d
#
_cell.length_a   1.000
_cell.length_b   1.000
_cell.length_c   1.000
_cell.angle_alpha   90.00
_cell.angle_beta   90.00
_cell.angle_gamma   90.00
#
_symmetry.space_group_name_H-M   'P 1'
#
loop_
_entity.id
_entity.type
_entity.pdbx_description
1 polymer ?
#
loop_
_entity_poly.entity_id
_entity_poly.type
_entity_poly.pdbx_seq_one_letter_code
_entity_poly.pdbx_strand_id
1 'polypeptide(L)'
;MTRSNVRCARAGDAPRTDNPPQEAIAAITAANLVYVTDAEPGIRRLREKNGFAYFAPGNRRIADPAALQKLAALAIPPAYEDVWICTNPRGHLQATGRDARGRKQYRYHPEWRKIRDGDKFGRMPAFGTSLSRLRRRLRRDLALEGMPKDKVLAVVISLLDATRLRIGNVEYARENNSYGLTTLRNRHVRFIGGARLMLRFRGKGGVDHEVVVDDKRLSRLVRRCHQLPGQQLFQYVGDNGELRSVDSDQVNVYLKEAMGDDFTAKDFRTWGATLRALELMQAMPLPEPASERAFNVCIMQTVRQVAAELRNTPAVCRKSYINPLVFDAWRSGALQRGIGESLRNAPRRAERLVPIFLRQLASVAAKSHRDAASRRRAVVAPTRAPAAAQPAV
;
A
#
# COMPACT_ATOMS: atom_id res chain seq x y z
N MET A 1 50.87 14.53 23.02
CA MET A 1 50.67 13.71 21.78
C MET A 1 49.22 13.40 21.65
N THR A 2 48.49 14.29 21.01
CA THR A 2 47.03 14.23 20.80
C THR A 2 46.74 13.52 19.47
N ARG A 3 46.14 12.34 19.53
CA ARG A 3 45.69 11.61 18.33
C ARG A 3 44.37 12.16 17.86
N SER A 4 44.41 12.84 16.74
CA SER A 4 43.25 13.32 15.97
C SER A 4 42.58 12.14 15.27
N ASN A 5 41.34 11.80 15.66
CA ASN A 5 40.51 10.81 14.99
C ASN A 5 39.73 11.52 13.85
N VAL A 6 40.33 11.48 12.67
CA VAL A 6 39.63 11.81 11.43
C VAL A 6 38.71 10.65 11.08
N ARG A 7 37.40 10.81 11.29
CA ARG A 7 36.37 9.89 10.74
C ARG A 7 36.28 10.08 9.25
N CYS A 8 36.72 9.09 8.53
CA CYS A 8 36.57 8.95 7.09
C CYS A 8 35.07 9.00 6.72
N ALA A 9 34.69 9.98 5.93
CA ALA A 9 33.34 10.04 5.34
C ALA A 9 33.14 8.84 4.41
N ARG A 10 32.09 8.06 4.66
CA ARG A 10 31.69 6.95 3.76
C ARG A 10 31.13 7.56 2.48
N ALA A 11 31.85 7.39 1.40
CA ALA A 11 31.36 7.60 0.04
C ALA A 11 30.22 6.61 -0.24
N GLY A 12 29.05 7.09 -0.67
CA GLY A 12 28.00 6.23 -1.19
C GLY A 12 26.55 6.65 -0.96
N ASP A 13 26.24 7.96 -0.97
CA ASP A 13 24.85 8.42 -1.18
C ASP A 13 24.87 9.43 -2.35
N ALA A 14 24.91 8.90 -3.57
CA ALA A 14 24.55 9.70 -4.73
C ALA A 14 23.02 9.97 -4.67
N PRO A 15 22.57 11.23 -4.84
CA PRO A 15 21.14 11.52 -4.85
C PRO A 15 20.50 10.80 -6.03
N ARG A 16 19.55 9.89 -5.75
CA ARG A 16 18.66 9.37 -6.78
C ARG A 16 17.85 10.54 -7.33
N THR A 17 18.10 10.90 -8.57
CA THR A 17 17.20 11.71 -9.40
C THR A 17 16.02 10.82 -9.80
N ASP A 18 15.18 10.43 -8.84
CA ASP A 18 13.87 9.86 -9.13
C ASP A 18 13.01 11.01 -9.63
N ASN A 19 13.01 11.21 -10.94
CA ASN A 19 12.01 12.06 -11.58
C ASN A 19 10.64 11.44 -11.23
N PRO A 20 9.79 12.12 -10.46
CA PRO A 20 8.51 11.55 -10.06
C PRO A 20 7.68 11.26 -11.32
N PRO A 21 6.86 10.20 -11.32
CA PRO A 21 5.94 9.94 -12.41
C PRO A 21 5.11 11.20 -12.71
N GLN A 22 4.98 11.58 -13.97
CA GLN A 22 4.25 12.79 -14.38
C GLN A 22 2.83 12.85 -13.79
N GLU A 23 2.18 11.69 -13.65
CA GLU A 23 0.87 11.57 -13.01
C GLU A 23 0.89 11.95 -11.52
N ALA A 24 1.96 11.62 -10.79
CA ALA A 24 2.10 12.01 -9.40
C ALA A 24 2.25 13.53 -9.26
N ILE A 25 2.99 14.16 -10.18
CA ILE A 25 3.12 15.64 -10.23
C ILE A 25 1.75 16.26 -10.55
N ALA A 26 1.04 15.74 -11.54
CA ALA A 26 -0.29 16.23 -11.91
C ALA A 26 -1.29 16.14 -10.74
N ALA A 27 -1.30 15.00 -10.02
CA ALA A 27 -2.16 14.83 -8.84
C ALA A 27 -1.78 15.75 -7.68
N ILE A 28 -0.48 16.00 -7.45
CA ILE A 28 0.02 16.95 -6.45
C ILE A 28 -0.41 18.36 -6.79
N THR A 29 -0.26 18.76 -8.05
CA THR A 29 -0.65 20.10 -8.55
C THR A 29 -2.17 20.31 -8.49
N ALA A 30 -2.96 19.29 -8.89
CA ALA A 30 -4.42 19.33 -8.79
C ALA A 30 -4.92 19.49 -7.34
N ALA A 31 -4.17 18.97 -6.36
CA ALA A 31 -4.42 19.16 -4.94
C ALA A 31 -3.93 20.49 -4.39
N ASN A 32 -3.44 21.39 -5.23
CA ASN A 32 -2.82 22.65 -4.83
C ASN A 32 -1.62 22.43 -3.87
N LEU A 33 -0.88 21.34 -4.07
CA LEU A 33 0.34 20.99 -3.35
C LEU A 33 1.57 21.20 -4.24
N VAL A 34 2.76 21.21 -3.62
CA VAL A 34 4.05 21.33 -4.30
C VAL A 34 4.83 20.03 -4.12
N TYR A 35 5.43 19.55 -5.19
CA TYR A 35 6.37 18.43 -5.09
C TYR A 35 7.66 18.92 -4.44
N VAL A 36 8.13 18.23 -3.40
CA VAL A 36 9.34 18.56 -2.66
C VAL A 36 10.09 17.28 -2.29
N THR A 37 11.41 17.39 -2.15
CA THR A 37 12.26 16.30 -1.69
C THR A 37 13.01 16.71 -0.43
N ASP A 38 13.45 15.76 0.37
CA ASP A 38 14.28 16.04 1.54
C ASP A 38 15.77 16.26 1.21
N ALA A 39 16.11 16.27 -0.08
CA ALA A 39 17.39 16.80 -0.57
C ALA A 39 17.39 18.34 -0.62
N GLU A 40 16.21 18.98 -0.61
CA GLU A 40 16.06 20.42 -0.57
C GLU A 40 16.36 20.98 0.83
N PRO A 41 16.81 22.25 0.93
CA PRO A 41 17.01 22.89 2.23
C PRO A 41 15.73 22.89 3.07
N GLY A 42 15.79 22.30 4.26
CA GLY A 42 14.66 22.18 5.18
C GLY A 42 15.00 22.55 6.61
N ILE A 43 13.96 22.58 7.45
CA ILE A 43 14.10 22.79 8.90
C ILE A 43 14.65 21.51 9.51
N ARG A 44 15.66 21.62 10.37
CA ARG A 44 16.23 20.52 11.14
C ARG A 44 15.73 20.55 12.58
N ARG A 45 15.43 19.37 13.15
CA ARG A 45 15.10 19.21 14.56
C ARG A 45 16.27 18.57 15.29
N LEU A 46 16.75 19.22 16.34
CA LEU A 46 17.80 18.71 17.21
C LEU A 46 17.24 18.46 18.62
N ARG A 47 17.71 17.41 19.27
CA ARG A 47 17.34 17.09 20.65
C ARG A 47 18.13 17.98 21.62
N GLU A 48 17.43 18.58 22.59
CA GLU A 48 18.00 19.32 23.71
C GLU A 48 17.61 18.67 25.04
N LYS A 49 18.17 19.15 26.17
CA LYS A 49 17.89 18.61 27.52
C LYS A 49 16.40 18.59 27.86
N ASN A 50 15.67 19.63 27.46
CA ASN A 50 14.25 19.82 27.79
C ASN A 50 13.33 19.77 26.57
N GLY A 51 13.68 18.97 25.54
CA GLY A 51 12.81 18.83 24.36
C GLY A 51 13.55 18.89 23.03
N PHE A 52 13.06 19.71 22.12
CA PHE A 52 13.60 19.83 20.76
C PHE A 52 13.77 21.30 20.37
N ALA A 53 14.92 21.60 19.74
CA ALA A 53 15.14 22.84 19.03
C ALA A 53 14.98 22.64 17.53
N TYR A 54 14.51 23.68 16.84
CA TYR A 54 14.30 23.70 15.40
C TYR A 54 15.18 24.78 14.77
N PHE A 55 15.81 24.42 13.66
CA PHE A 55 16.73 25.29 12.93
C PHE A 55 16.29 25.41 11.47
N ALA A 56 16.05 26.63 11.01
CA ALA A 56 15.77 26.95 9.63
C ALA A 56 16.99 26.66 8.72
N PRO A 57 16.83 26.57 7.39
CA PRO A 57 17.95 26.61 6.47
C PRO A 57 18.88 27.79 6.80
N GLY A 58 20.19 27.57 6.75
CA GLY A 58 21.19 28.56 7.22
C GLY A 58 21.45 28.52 8.73
N ASN A 59 20.97 27.51 9.44
CA ASN A 59 21.27 27.24 10.86
C ASN A 59 20.70 28.25 11.86
N ARG A 60 19.73 29.07 11.47
CA ARG A 60 19.05 30.04 12.35
C ARG A 60 18.01 29.31 13.23
N ARG A 61 18.13 29.45 14.56
CA ARG A 61 17.17 28.89 15.50
C ARG A 61 15.79 29.50 15.35
N ILE A 62 14.74 28.69 15.31
CA ILE A 62 13.34 29.14 15.26
C ILE A 62 12.86 29.31 16.70
N ALA A 63 12.50 30.54 17.08
CA ALA A 63 12.01 30.92 18.39
C ALA A 63 10.55 31.41 18.37
N ASP A 64 9.98 31.68 17.20
CA ASP A 64 8.60 32.13 17.07
C ASP A 64 7.61 31.07 17.58
N PRO A 65 6.76 31.39 18.59
CA PRO A 65 5.83 30.46 19.19
C PRO A 65 4.81 29.88 18.17
N ALA A 66 4.35 30.70 17.22
CA ALA A 66 3.39 30.25 16.21
C ALA A 66 4.03 29.24 15.23
N ALA A 67 5.29 29.45 14.87
CA ALA A 67 6.05 28.49 14.06
C ALA A 67 6.31 27.19 14.82
N LEU A 68 6.69 27.27 16.09
CA LEU A 68 6.91 26.10 16.94
C LEU A 68 5.64 25.27 17.11
N GLN A 69 4.48 25.91 17.28
CA GLN A 69 3.20 25.22 17.37
C GLN A 69 2.86 24.46 16.06
N LYS A 70 3.12 25.07 14.89
CA LYS A 70 2.95 24.38 13.59
C LYS A 70 3.87 23.17 13.44
N LEU A 71 5.12 23.30 13.87
CA LEU A 71 6.09 22.19 13.83
C LEU A 71 5.69 21.06 14.79
N ALA A 72 5.20 21.38 15.98
CA ALA A 72 4.67 20.40 16.93
C ALA A 72 3.44 19.67 16.40
N ALA A 73 2.56 20.36 15.66
CA ALA A 73 1.36 19.77 15.02
C ALA A 73 1.70 18.69 13.97
N LEU A 74 2.92 18.67 13.42
CA LEU A 74 3.37 17.57 12.57
C LEU A 74 3.47 16.24 13.34
N ALA A 75 3.47 16.26 14.66
CA ALA A 75 3.51 15.10 15.55
C ALA A 75 4.61 14.08 15.14
N ILE A 76 5.83 14.58 14.93
CA ILE A 76 6.99 13.75 14.61
C ILE A 76 7.43 13.05 15.88
N PRO A 77 7.50 11.69 15.90
CA PRO A 77 7.83 10.97 17.12
C PRO A 77 9.13 11.46 17.77
N PRO A 78 9.18 11.53 19.13
CA PRO A 78 10.38 11.97 19.82
C PRO A 78 11.63 11.10 19.57
N ALA A 79 11.42 9.82 19.28
CA ALA A 79 12.50 8.86 19.01
C ALA A 79 13.11 9.01 17.58
N TYR A 80 12.59 9.91 16.75
CA TYR A 80 13.16 10.08 15.40
C TYR A 80 14.41 10.96 15.44
N GLU A 81 15.42 10.52 14.73
CA GLU A 81 16.70 11.21 14.48
C GLU A 81 16.77 11.69 13.03
N ASP A 82 17.77 12.52 12.68
CA ASP A 82 17.98 13.08 11.33
C ASP A 82 16.69 13.66 10.73
N VAL A 83 15.97 14.44 11.54
CA VAL A 83 14.68 14.97 11.12
C VAL A 83 14.86 16.18 10.22
N TRP A 84 14.36 16.05 8.99
CA TRP A 84 14.14 17.11 8.03
C TRP A 84 12.65 17.48 7.98
N ILE A 85 12.32 18.78 7.93
CA ILE A 85 10.95 19.28 7.82
C ILE A 85 10.88 20.27 6.66
N CYS A 86 9.89 20.12 5.80
CA CYS A 86 9.66 21.01 4.68
C CYS A 86 9.37 22.44 5.14
N THR A 87 10.02 23.41 4.52
CA THR A 87 9.75 24.84 4.77
C THR A 87 8.44 25.32 4.16
N ASN A 88 7.98 24.63 3.10
CA ASN A 88 6.72 24.96 2.42
C ASN A 88 5.55 24.19 3.06
N PRO A 89 4.56 24.87 3.66
CA PRO A 89 3.39 24.21 4.26
C PRO A 89 2.55 23.42 3.24
N ARG A 90 2.68 23.73 1.94
CA ARG A 90 2.02 23.03 0.83
C ARG A 90 2.89 21.96 0.19
N GLY A 91 4.06 21.64 0.72
CA GLY A 91 4.87 20.53 0.28
C GLY A 91 4.12 19.21 0.46
N HIS A 92 4.05 18.37 -0.58
CA HIS A 92 3.40 17.05 -0.47
C HIS A 92 4.07 16.15 0.57
N LEU A 93 5.38 16.28 0.75
CA LEU A 93 6.18 15.68 1.81
C LEU A 93 6.44 16.75 2.88
N GLN A 94 5.94 16.53 4.09
CA GLN A 94 6.03 17.50 5.18
C GLN A 94 7.25 17.28 6.07
N ALA A 95 7.65 16.03 6.29
CA ALA A 95 8.86 15.71 7.05
C ALA A 95 9.39 14.32 6.72
N THR A 96 10.69 14.12 6.92
CA THR A 96 11.34 12.81 7.02
C THR A 96 12.09 12.71 8.35
N GLY A 97 12.46 11.49 8.74
CA GLY A 97 13.29 11.23 9.92
C GLY A 97 13.60 9.76 10.04
N ARG A 98 14.59 9.40 10.85
CA ARG A 98 14.95 8.00 11.11
C ARG A 98 14.33 7.55 12.44
N ASP A 99 13.65 6.42 12.43
CA ASP A 99 13.12 5.82 13.66
C ASP A 99 14.24 5.17 14.51
N ALA A 100 13.91 4.68 15.70
CA ALA A 100 14.85 4.03 16.62
C ALA A 100 15.60 2.81 16.03
N ARG A 101 15.18 2.33 14.86
CA ARG A 101 15.84 1.26 14.10
C ARG A 101 16.64 1.79 12.91
N GLY A 102 16.86 3.10 12.81
CA GLY A 102 17.57 3.77 11.71
C GLY A 102 16.78 3.86 10.41
N ARG A 103 15.52 3.42 10.35
CA ARG A 103 14.73 3.37 9.14
C ARG A 103 14.16 4.74 8.81
N LYS A 104 14.33 5.21 7.57
CA LYS A 104 13.75 6.47 7.08
C LYS A 104 12.22 6.38 7.05
N GLN A 105 11.57 7.31 7.72
CA GLN A 105 10.13 7.46 7.82
C GLN A 105 9.70 8.76 7.15
N TYR A 106 8.50 8.77 6.58
CA TYR A 106 7.98 9.89 5.80
C TYR A 106 6.67 10.40 6.39
N ARG A 107 6.52 11.72 6.47
CA ARG A 107 5.31 12.41 6.89
C ARG A 107 4.77 13.21 5.72
N TYR A 108 3.70 12.73 5.12
CA TYR A 108 3.08 13.39 3.97
C TYR A 108 1.97 14.35 4.38
N HIS A 109 1.71 15.35 3.54
CA HIS A 109 0.60 16.27 3.70
C HIS A 109 -0.75 15.53 3.79
N PRO A 110 -1.72 15.95 4.65
CA PRO A 110 -3.01 15.27 4.78
C PRO A 110 -3.76 15.13 3.46
N GLU A 111 -3.80 16.17 2.63
CA GLU A 111 -4.47 16.11 1.32
C GLU A 111 -3.79 15.13 0.36
N TRP A 112 -2.46 15.07 0.35
CA TRP A 112 -1.74 14.06 -0.43
C TRP A 112 -2.08 12.63 0.00
N ARG A 113 -2.24 12.42 1.32
CA ARG A 113 -2.70 11.12 1.83
C ARG A 113 -4.12 10.80 1.36
N LYS A 114 -5.04 11.77 1.41
CA LYS A 114 -6.42 11.56 0.95
C LYS A 114 -6.47 11.17 -0.51
N ILE A 115 -5.71 11.84 -1.38
CA ILE A 115 -5.64 11.52 -2.80
C ILE A 115 -5.09 10.10 -3.02
N ARG A 116 -3.96 9.79 -2.42
CA ARG A 116 -3.36 8.44 -2.53
C ARG A 116 -4.19 7.32 -1.90
N ASP A 117 -4.90 7.61 -0.81
CA ASP A 117 -5.76 6.63 -0.14
C ASP A 117 -7.15 6.55 -0.79
N GLY A 118 -7.68 7.64 -1.34
CA GLY A 118 -8.96 7.69 -2.03
C GLY A 118 -8.93 6.93 -3.37
N ASP A 119 -7.85 7.05 -4.11
CA ASP A 119 -7.73 6.46 -5.44
C ASP A 119 -7.55 4.92 -5.42
N LYS A 120 -6.88 4.36 -4.40
CA LYS A 120 -6.58 2.92 -4.37
C LYS A 120 -7.83 2.02 -4.36
N PHE A 121 -8.90 2.43 -3.69
CA PHE A 121 -10.15 1.68 -3.68
C PHE A 121 -11.00 1.96 -4.93
N GLY A 122 -10.92 3.18 -5.47
CA GLY A 122 -11.55 3.55 -6.75
C GLY A 122 -10.96 2.75 -7.92
N ARG A 123 -9.65 2.50 -7.94
CA ARG A 123 -8.95 1.72 -8.98
C ARG A 123 -9.15 0.20 -8.87
N MET A 124 -9.63 -0.29 -7.73
CA MET A 124 -9.79 -1.73 -7.50
C MET A 124 -10.68 -2.47 -8.52
N PRO A 125 -11.81 -1.92 -8.99
CA PRO A 125 -12.59 -2.55 -10.06
C PRO A 125 -11.81 -2.70 -11.37
N ALA A 126 -10.99 -1.70 -11.74
CA ALA A 126 -10.14 -1.76 -12.93
C ALA A 126 -9.05 -2.83 -12.76
N PHE A 127 -8.39 -2.89 -11.58
CA PHE A 127 -7.45 -3.95 -11.24
C PHE A 127 -8.05 -5.34 -11.40
N GLY A 128 -9.20 -5.61 -10.77
CA GLY A 128 -9.87 -6.91 -10.87
C GLY A 128 -10.24 -7.31 -12.30
N THR A 129 -10.67 -6.35 -13.11
CA THR A 129 -10.98 -6.58 -14.55
C THR A 129 -9.71 -6.94 -15.34
N SER A 130 -8.58 -6.31 -15.05
CA SER A 130 -7.32 -6.53 -15.76
C SER A 130 -6.59 -7.83 -15.36
N LEU A 131 -6.95 -8.48 -14.24
CA LEU A 131 -6.35 -9.76 -13.80
C LEU A 131 -6.44 -10.87 -14.85
N SER A 132 -7.52 -10.91 -15.64
CA SER A 132 -7.66 -11.90 -16.70
C SER A 132 -6.59 -11.73 -17.81
N ARG A 133 -6.22 -10.48 -18.13
CA ARG A 133 -5.15 -10.15 -19.08
C ARG A 133 -3.80 -10.54 -18.52
N LEU A 134 -3.53 -10.16 -17.27
CA LEU A 134 -2.31 -10.54 -16.56
C LEU A 134 -2.13 -12.07 -16.54
N ARG A 135 -3.13 -12.81 -16.08
CA ARG A 135 -3.05 -14.29 -15.98
C ARG A 135 -2.85 -14.97 -17.32
N ARG A 136 -3.30 -14.36 -18.43
CA ARG A 136 -3.01 -14.83 -19.79
C ARG A 136 -1.54 -14.61 -20.13
N ARG A 137 -0.97 -13.43 -19.83
CA ARG A 137 0.45 -13.14 -19.99
C ARG A 137 1.30 -14.09 -19.15
N LEU A 138 0.97 -14.27 -17.87
CA LEU A 138 1.69 -15.19 -16.99
C LEU A 138 1.71 -16.62 -17.53
N ARG A 139 0.59 -17.15 -18.05
CA ARG A 139 0.57 -18.51 -18.62
C ARG A 139 1.51 -18.66 -19.82
N ARG A 140 1.59 -17.65 -20.69
CA ARG A 140 2.50 -17.62 -21.81
C ARG A 140 3.95 -17.60 -21.35
N ASP A 141 4.30 -16.67 -20.45
CA ASP A 141 5.67 -16.44 -20.06
C ASP A 141 6.22 -17.56 -19.13
N LEU A 142 5.36 -18.20 -18.35
CA LEU A 142 5.72 -19.41 -17.58
C LEU A 142 6.02 -20.64 -18.50
N ALA A 143 5.59 -20.63 -19.76
CA ALA A 143 5.87 -21.68 -20.72
C ALA A 143 7.17 -21.49 -21.50
N LEU A 144 7.83 -20.34 -21.42
CA LEU A 144 9.10 -20.07 -22.08
C LEU A 144 10.14 -21.13 -21.75
N GLU A 145 11.08 -21.40 -22.64
CA GLU A 145 12.21 -22.27 -22.38
C GLU A 145 13.23 -21.62 -21.43
N GLY A 146 14.10 -22.41 -20.83
CA GLY A 146 15.12 -21.91 -19.93
C GLY A 146 14.56 -21.18 -18.70
N MET A 147 15.29 -20.18 -18.26
CA MET A 147 14.92 -19.26 -17.14
C MET A 147 15.19 -17.80 -17.55
N PRO A 148 14.59 -17.31 -18.65
CA PRO A 148 14.72 -15.92 -19.05
C PRO A 148 14.01 -14.99 -18.08
N LYS A 149 14.29 -13.70 -18.16
CA LYS A 149 13.75 -12.65 -17.28
C LYS A 149 12.23 -12.71 -17.13
N ASP A 150 11.51 -12.76 -18.24
CA ASP A 150 10.03 -12.74 -18.24
C ASP A 150 9.43 -13.96 -17.56
N LYS A 151 10.06 -15.14 -17.70
CA LYS A 151 9.64 -16.34 -16.99
C LYS A 151 9.82 -16.22 -15.48
N VAL A 152 10.96 -15.70 -15.03
CA VAL A 152 11.23 -15.52 -13.60
C VAL A 152 10.31 -14.46 -13.00
N LEU A 153 10.06 -13.35 -13.72
CA LEU A 153 9.07 -12.34 -13.34
C LEU A 153 7.67 -12.95 -13.22
N ALA A 154 7.27 -13.78 -14.20
CA ALA A 154 5.99 -14.48 -14.17
C ALA A 154 5.87 -15.44 -12.97
N VAL A 155 6.96 -16.10 -12.55
CA VAL A 155 6.99 -16.93 -11.32
C VAL A 155 6.78 -16.06 -10.08
N VAL A 156 7.50 -14.93 -9.95
CA VAL A 156 7.38 -14.01 -8.81
C VAL A 156 5.98 -13.44 -8.72
N ILE A 157 5.39 -13.02 -9.85
CA ILE A 157 4.03 -12.44 -9.88
C ILE A 157 2.97 -13.51 -9.62
N SER A 158 3.17 -14.75 -10.08
CA SER A 158 2.27 -15.86 -9.73
C SER A 158 2.28 -16.17 -8.23
N LEU A 159 3.45 -16.10 -7.59
CA LEU A 159 3.57 -16.20 -6.13
C LEU A 159 2.89 -15.01 -5.44
N LEU A 160 3.04 -13.80 -5.98
CA LEU A 160 2.40 -12.59 -5.46
C LEU A 160 0.86 -12.71 -5.49
N ASP A 161 0.30 -13.18 -6.61
CA ASP A 161 -1.15 -13.41 -6.77
C ASP A 161 -1.65 -14.50 -5.80
N ALA A 162 -0.90 -15.60 -5.65
CA ALA A 162 -1.26 -16.71 -4.78
C ALA A 162 -1.13 -16.38 -3.28
N THR A 163 -0.07 -15.67 -2.87
CA THR A 163 0.29 -15.51 -1.46
C THR A 163 0.03 -14.13 -0.88
N ARG A 164 -0.16 -13.11 -1.74
CA ARG A 164 -0.31 -11.71 -1.33
C ARG A 164 0.85 -11.19 -0.45
N LEU A 165 2.03 -11.82 -0.57
CA LEU A 165 3.24 -11.41 0.11
C LEU A 165 3.71 -10.02 -0.39
N ARG A 166 4.54 -9.33 0.40
CA ARG A 166 5.16 -8.09 -0.04
C ARG A 166 6.24 -8.39 -1.07
N ILE A 167 6.39 -7.49 -2.05
CA ILE A 167 7.35 -7.69 -3.13
C ILE A 167 8.80 -7.72 -2.64
N GLY A 168 9.17 -6.88 -1.70
CA GLY A 168 10.55 -6.74 -1.19
C GLY A 168 11.24 -5.49 -1.73
N ASN A 169 12.32 -5.11 -1.07
CA ASN A 169 13.24 -4.05 -1.47
C ASN A 169 14.63 -4.44 -0.98
N VAL A 170 15.63 -4.30 -1.85
CA VAL A 170 17.00 -4.77 -1.63
C VAL A 170 17.67 -4.03 -0.47
N GLU A 171 17.49 -2.70 -0.38
CA GLU A 171 18.06 -1.88 0.69
C GLU A 171 17.47 -2.31 2.05
N TYR A 172 16.15 -2.49 2.11
CA TYR A 172 15.46 -2.96 3.31
C TYR A 172 15.91 -4.36 3.75
N ALA A 173 16.19 -5.25 2.80
CA ALA A 173 16.69 -6.60 3.09
C ALA A 173 18.11 -6.53 3.66
N ARG A 174 18.96 -5.61 3.14
CA ARG A 174 20.33 -5.43 3.60
C ARG A 174 20.41 -4.80 4.98
N GLU A 175 19.61 -3.74 5.24
CA GLU A 175 19.68 -2.96 6.47
C GLU A 175 18.94 -3.63 7.64
N ASN A 176 17.81 -4.28 7.38
CA ASN A 176 16.89 -4.75 8.43
C ASN A 176 16.71 -6.27 8.46
N ASN A 177 17.43 -7.04 7.65
CA ASN A 177 17.20 -8.47 7.48
C ASN A 177 15.71 -8.83 7.25
N SER A 178 14.99 -7.94 6.54
CA SER A 178 13.57 -8.06 6.27
C SER A 178 13.33 -8.30 4.80
N TYR A 179 12.75 -9.43 4.45
CA TYR A 179 12.65 -9.92 3.09
C TYR A 179 11.23 -9.79 2.53
N GLY A 180 11.11 -9.80 1.21
CA GLY A 180 9.91 -9.97 0.43
C GLY A 180 10.23 -10.79 -0.82
N LEU A 181 9.27 -11.03 -1.69
CA LEU A 181 9.39 -12.00 -2.79
C LEU A 181 10.69 -11.83 -3.59
N THR A 182 10.99 -10.63 -4.09
CA THR A 182 12.20 -10.39 -4.92
C THR A 182 13.50 -10.50 -4.15
N THR A 183 13.47 -10.43 -2.84
CA THR A 183 14.67 -10.49 -1.98
C THR A 183 14.81 -11.81 -1.21
N LEU A 184 13.96 -12.80 -1.49
CA LEU A 184 14.08 -14.13 -0.92
C LEU A 184 15.41 -14.78 -1.33
N ARG A 185 15.97 -15.55 -0.42
CA ARG A 185 17.18 -16.37 -0.64
C ARG A 185 16.81 -17.84 -0.68
N ASN A 186 17.67 -18.67 -1.26
CA ASN A 186 17.48 -20.12 -1.34
C ASN A 186 17.18 -20.76 0.03
N ARG A 187 17.80 -20.32 1.11
CA ARG A 187 17.55 -20.78 2.48
C ARG A 187 16.12 -20.51 3.01
N HIS A 188 15.36 -19.63 2.36
CA HIS A 188 13.99 -19.28 2.75
C HIS A 188 12.93 -20.21 2.16
N VAL A 189 13.33 -21.17 1.34
CA VAL A 189 12.44 -22.12 0.67
C VAL A 189 12.68 -23.53 1.16
N ARG A 190 11.59 -24.25 1.44
CA ARG A 190 11.58 -25.69 1.66
C ARG A 190 10.57 -26.33 0.73
N PHE A 191 10.95 -27.41 0.08
CA PHE A 191 10.06 -28.19 -0.77
C PHE A 191 9.47 -29.35 0.07
N ILE A 192 8.15 -29.32 0.27
CA ILE A 192 7.42 -30.25 1.13
C ILE A 192 6.65 -31.23 0.24
N GLY A 193 7.20 -32.43 0.05
CA GLY A 193 6.57 -33.43 -0.83
C GLY A 193 6.39 -32.90 -2.26
N GLY A 194 6.16 -33.77 -3.23
CA GLY A 194 6.30 -33.46 -4.66
C GLY A 194 5.57 -32.26 -5.27
N ALA A 195 4.64 -31.62 -4.57
CA ALA A 195 3.77 -30.59 -5.15
C ALA A 195 3.74 -29.26 -4.39
N ARG A 196 4.26 -29.23 -3.18
CA ARG A 196 4.15 -28.06 -2.28
C ARG A 196 5.51 -27.47 -1.97
N LEU A 197 5.54 -26.14 -1.78
CA LEU A 197 6.68 -25.44 -1.22
C LEU A 197 6.26 -24.59 -0.02
N MET A 198 7.17 -24.38 0.91
CA MET A 198 7.01 -23.50 2.06
C MET A 198 8.04 -22.39 1.98
N LEU A 199 7.57 -21.15 2.12
CA LEU A 199 8.40 -19.96 2.24
C LEU A 199 8.46 -19.57 3.71
N ARG A 200 9.67 -19.56 4.31
CA ARG A 200 9.90 -19.15 5.69
C ARG A 200 10.95 -18.06 5.75
N PHE A 201 10.54 -16.85 6.18
CA PHE A 201 11.43 -15.68 6.21
C PHE A 201 10.91 -14.60 7.15
N ARG A 202 11.80 -13.73 7.58
CA ARG A 202 11.46 -12.54 8.35
C ARG A 202 11.06 -11.40 7.41
N GLY A 203 9.82 -10.92 7.53
CA GLY A 203 9.27 -9.85 6.69
C GLY A 203 9.30 -8.48 7.35
N LYS A 204 8.58 -7.54 6.73
CA LYS A 204 8.50 -6.14 7.18
C LYS A 204 8.09 -6.03 8.66
N GLY A 205 8.84 -5.22 9.41
CA GLY A 205 8.59 -5.01 10.83
C GLY A 205 9.12 -6.12 11.73
N GLY A 206 9.89 -7.08 11.17
CA GLY A 206 10.44 -8.21 11.91
C GLY A 206 9.45 -9.36 12.13
N VAL A 207 8.32 -9.35 11.41
CA VAL A 207 7.29 -10.40 11.50
C VAL A 207 7.74 -11.62 10.73
N ASP A 208 7.71 -12.79 11.37
CA ASP A 208 8.01 -14.06 10.71
C ASP A 208 6.85 -14.50 9.81
N HIS A 209 7.20 -14.88 8.61
CA HIS A 209 6.31 -15.42 7.61
C HIS A 209 6.59 -16.90 7.41
N GLU A 210 5.55 -17.70 7.47
CA GLU A 210 5.52 -19.07 7.03
C GLU A 210 4.31 -19.25 6.13
N VAL A 211 4.54 -19.53 4.84
CA VAL A 211 3.50 -19.58 3.82
C VAL A 211 3.69 -20.83 2.99
N VAL A 212 2.68 -21.69 2.96
CA VAL A 212 2.64 -22.88 2.11
C VAL A 212 1.96 -22.53 0.79
N VAL A 213 2.61 -22.88 -0.31
CA VAL A 213 2.05 -22.78 -1.67
C VAL A 213 1.78 -24.19 -2.15
N ASP A 214 0.50 -24.51 -2.33
CA ASP A 214 0.02 -25.81 -2.80
C ASP A 214 -0.34 -25.70 -4.29
N ASP A 215 0.69 -25.56 -5.12
CA ASP A 215 0.61 -25.54 -6.58
C ASP A 215 1.79 -26.30 -7.18
N LYS A 216 1.52 -27.43 -7.77
CA LYS A 216 2.53 -28.33 -8.36
C LYS A 216 3.35 -27.68 -9.46
N ARG A 217 2.72 -26.85 -10.31
CA ARG A 217 3.40 -26.17 -11.41
C ARG A 217 4.33 -25.10 -10.87
N LEU A 218 3.80 -24.26 -9.97
CA LEU A 218 4.56 -23.16 -9.37
C LEU A 218 5.71 -23.68 -8.51
N SER A 219 5.49 -24.76 -7.73
CA SER A 219 6.52 -25.42 -6.94
C SER A 219 7.68 -25.93 -7.80
N ARG A 220 7.39 -26.54 -8.97
CA ARG A 220 8.42 -26.98 -9.93
C ARG A 220 9.22 -25.81 -10.51
N LEU A 221 8.56 -24.70 -10.85
CA LEU A 221 9.23 -23.51 -11.38
C LEU A 221 10.12 -22.84 -10.33
N VAL A 222 9.65 -22.74 -9.09
CA VAL A 222 10.48 -22.21 -7.98
C VAL A 222 11.68 -23.13 -7.72
N ARG A 223 11.53 -24.45 -7.85
CA ARG A 223 12.66 -25.40 -7.75
C ARG A 223 13.71 -25.15 -8.82
N ARG A 224 13.30 -24.83 -10.05
CA ARG A 224 14.24 -24.46 -11.12
C ARG A 224 14.96 -23.14 -10.82
N CYS A 225 14.27 -22.15 -10.27
CA CYS A 225 14.93 -20.91 -9.79
C CYS A 225 15.96 -21.22 -8.69
N HIS A 226 15.59 -22.09 -7.73
CA HIS A 226 16.45 -22.48 -6.61
C HIS A 226 17.72 -23.24 -7.04
N GLN A 227 17.69 -23.91 -8.19
CA GLN A 227 18.84 -24.65 -8.75
C GLN A 227 19.85 -23.74 -9.47
N LEU A 228 19.52 -22.48 -9.74
CA LEU A 228 20.46 -21.53 -10.31
C LEU A 228 21.57 -21.20 -9.29
N PRO A 229 22.80 -20.96 -9.74
CA PRO A 229 23.89 -20.58 -8.85
C PRO A 229 23.60 -19.29 -8.07
N GLY A 230 24.14 -19.15 -6.87
CA GLY A 230 24.01 -17.95 -6.05
C GLY A 230 23.06 -18.13 -4.87
N GLN A 231 22.89 -17.05 -4.09
CA GLN A 231 22.08 -17.07 -2.86
C GLN A 231 20.66 -16.54 -3.05
N GLN A 232 20.45 -15.72 -4.07
CA GLN A 232 19.14 -15.13 -4.36
C GLN A 232 18.23 -16.21 -5.00
N LEU A 233 16.99 -16.28 -4.56
CA LEU A 233 16.06 -17.28 -5.07
C LEU A 233 15.60 -16.98 -6.50
N PHE A 234 15.32 -15.70 -6.80
CA PHE A 234 14.80 -15.30 -8.09
C PHE A 234 15.85 -14.55 -8.88
N GLN A 235 16.53 -15.31 -9.73
CA GLN A 235 17.52 -14.83 -10.67
C GLN A 235 17.16 -15.30 -12.07
N TYR A 236 17.57 -14.57 -13.07
CA TYR A 236 17.44 -14.92 -14.49
C TYR A 236 18.80 -14.86 -15.19
N VAL A 237 18.90 -15.58 -16.28
CA VAL A 237 20.08 -15.54 -17.15
C VAL A 237 19.89 -14.40 -18.14
N GLY A 238 20.75 -13.40 -18.10
CA GLY A 238 20.80 -12.31 -19.08
C GLY A 238 21.36 -12.76 -20.43
N ASP A 239 21.31 -11.87 -21.41
CA ASP A 239 21.72 -12.15 -22.81
C ASP A 239 23.20 -12.58 -22.91
N ASN A 240 24.05 -12.12 -22.01
CA ASN A 240 25.48 -12.48 -21.95
C ASN A 240 25.75 -13.72 -21.07
N GLY A 241 24.73 -14.48 -20.67
CA GLY A 241 24.88 -15.63 -19.78
C GLY A 241 25.08 -15.26 -18.29
N GLU A 242 25.09 -13.99 -17.93
CA GLU A 242 25.22 -13.51 -16.56
C GLU A 242 23.94 -13.71 -15.75
N LEU A 243 24.10 -14.00 -14.46
CA LEU A 243 22.96 -14.10 -13.54
C LEU A 243 22.63 -12.72 -12.96
N ARG A 244 21.37 -12.31 -13.12
CA ARG A 244 20.82 -11.07 -12.57
C ARG A 244 19.65 -11.36 -11.66
N SER A 245 19.57 -10.69 -10.52
CA SER A 245 18.43 -10.79 -9.60
C SER A 245 17.25 -9.96 -10.09
N VAL A 246 16.05 -10.47 -9.88
CA VAL A 246 14.81 -9.72 -10.09
C VAL A 246 14.62 -8.71 -8.96
N ASP A 247 14.21 -7.49 -9.31
CA ASP A 247 13.87 -6.42 -8.36
C ASP A 247 12.38 -6.01 -8.41
N SER A 248 12.00 -5.12 -7.50
CA SER A 248 10.61 -4.63 -7.39
C SER A 248 10.18 -3.77 -8.58
N ASP A 249 11.10 -3.05 -9.20
CA ASP A 249 10.81 -2.13 -10.29
C ASP A 249 10.53 -2.91 -11.58
N GLN A 250 11.32 -3.94 -11.84
CA GLN A 250 11.07 -4.87 -12.94
C GLN A 250 9.71 -5.58 -12.82
N VAL A 251 9.30 -5.95 -11.60
CA VAL A 251 7.96 -6.51 -11.36
C VAL A 251 6.88 -5.48 -11.67
N ASN A 252 7.02 -4.23 -11.22
CA ASN A 252 6.02 -3.19 -11.49
C ASN A 252 5.95 -2.83 -12.99
N VAL A 253 7.09 -2.78 -13.70
CA VAL A 253 7.11 -2.60 -15.16
C VAL A 253 6.35 -3.73 -15.87
N TYR A 254 6.62 -4.98 -15.51
CA TYR A 254 5.90 -6.13 -16.07
C TYR A 254 4.38 -6.05 -15.82
N LEU A 255 3.97 -5.65 -14.61
CA LEU A 255 2.56 -5.47 -14.26
C LEU A 255 1.91 -4.39 -15.11
N LYS A 256 2.55 -3.22 -15.26
CA LYS A 256 2.07 -2.12 -16.10
C LYS A 256 1.85 -2.56 -17.55
N GLU A 257 2.84 -3.23 -18.14
CA GLU A 257 2.74 -3.76 -19.51
C GLU A 257 1.64 -4.80 -19.66
N ALA A 258 1.53 -5.74 -18.70
CA ALA A 258 0.58 -6.85 -18.77
C ALA A 258 -0.88 -6.42 -18.51
N MET A 259 -1.08 -5.42 -17.67
CA MET A 259 -2.41 -4.97 -17.23
C MET A 259 -2.89 -3.72 -17.99
N GLY A 260 -1.97 -2.94 -18.57
CA GLY A 260 -2.28 -1.74 -19.35
C GLY A 260 -2.69 -0.55 -18.50
N ASP A 261 -2.21 -0.48 -17.24
CA ASP A 261 -2.43 0.61 -16.29
C ASP A 261 -1.35 0.55 -15.20
N ASP A 262 -1.16 1.62 -14.43
CA ASP A 262 -0.16 1.75 -13.36
C ASP A 262 -0.51 0.94 -12.09
N PHE A 263 -0.75 -0.35 -12.28
CA PHE A 263 -0.91 -1.28 -11.17
C PHE A 263 0.44 -1.78 -10.66
N THR A 264 0.51 -1.99 -9.36
CA THR A 264 1.74 -2.38 -8.66
C THR A 264 1.54 -3.65 -7.82
N ALA A 265 2.61 -4.23 -7.35
CA ALA A 265 2.57 -5.34 -6.41
C ALA A 265 1.73 -5.08 -5.14
N LYS A 266 1.53 -3.80 -4.76
CA LYS A 266 0.71 -3.41 -3.62
C LYS A 266 -0.78 -3.67 -3.85
N ASP A 267 -1.25 -3.56 -5.09
CA ASP A 267 -2.65 -3.69 -5.45
C ASP A 267 -3.16 -5.12 -5.23
N PHE A 268 -2.32 -6.14 -5.40
CA PHE A 268 -2.65 -7.53 -5.07
C PHE A 268 -3.04 -7.72 -3.60
N ARG A 269 -2.39 -6.99 -2.69
CA ARG A 269 -2.71 -7.08 -1.27
C ARG A 269 -4.05 -6.43 -0.95
N THR A 270 -4.35 -5.30 -1.59
CA THR A 270 -5.62 -4.59 -1.43
C THR A 270 -6.76 -5.40 -2.06
N TRP A 271 -6.57 -5.93 -3.24
CA TRP A 271 -7.50 -6.81 -3.91
C TRP A 271 -7.77 -8.08 -3.09
N GLY A 272 -6.72 -8.81 -2.74
CA GLY A 272 -6.85 -10.08 -1.99
C GLY A 272 -7.46 -9.91 -0.60
N ALA A 273 -7.15 -8.80 0.11
CA ALA A 273 -7.77 -8.50 1.40
C ALA A 273 -9.27 -8.20 1.25
N THR A 274 -9.65 -7.44 0.22
CA THR A 274 -11.06 -7.11 -0.05
C THR A 274 -11.85 -8.35 -0.48
N LEU A 275 -11.27 -9.17 -1.37
CA LEU A 275 -11.91 -10.43 -1.79
C LEU A 275 -12.12 -11.36 -0.59
N ARG A 276 -11.11 -11.50 0.26
CA ARG A 276 -11.21 -12.33 1.46
C ARG A 276 -12.23 -11.80 2.46
N ALA A 277 -12.31 -10.48 2.63
CA ALA A 277 -13.34 -9.85 3.46
C ALA A 277 -14.74 -10.10 2.89
N LEU A 278 -14.94 -10.01 1.58
CA LEU A 278 -16.21 -10.35 0.91
C LEU A 278 -16.64 -11.80 1.20
N GLU A 279 -15.70 -12.76 1.07
CA GLU A 279 -15.94 -14.18 1.35
C GLU A 279 -16.38 -14.41 2.80
N LEU A 280 -15.67 -13.81 3.76
CA LEU A 280 -15.96 -13.95 5.19
C LEU A 280 -17.28 -13.29 5.58
N MET A 281 -17.51 -12.06 5.13
CA MET A 281 -18.73 -11.30 5.43
C MET A 281 -19.97 -11.96 4.79
N GLN A 282 -19.83 -12.54 3.61
CA GLN A 282 -20.92 -13.26 2.98
C GLN A 282 -21.36 -14.49 3.80
N ALA A 283 -20.42 -15.19 4.43
CA ALA A 283 -20.71 -16.35 5.28
C ALA A 283 -21.24 -15.96 6.68
N MET A 284 -21.12 -14.68 7.04
CA MET A 284 -21.49 -14.17 8.36
C MET A 284 -22.94 -13.68 8.36
N PRO A 285 -23.83 -14.22 9.20
CA PRO A 285 -25.21 -13.73 9.35
C PRO A 285 -25.20 -12.31 9.91
N LEU A 286 -26.27 -11.55 9.61
CA LEU A 286 -26.50 -10.28 10.27
C LEU A 286 -26.81 -10.51 11.76
N PRO A 287 -26.28 -9.69 12.67
CA PRO A 287 -26.51 -9.87 14.10
C PRO A 287 -27.97 -9.57 14.49
N GLU A 288 -28.49 -10.37 15.41
CA GLU A 288 -29.80 -10.17 16.02
C GLU A 288 -29.63 -10.07 17.55
N PRO A 289 -30.06 -8.96 18.20
CA PRO A 289 -30.64 -7.75 17.60
C PRO A 289 -29.58 -6.93 16.83
N ALA A 290 -30.01 -6.27 15.74
CA ALA A 290 -29.17 -5.38 14.96
C ALA A 290 -28.80 -4.12 15.77
N SER A 291 -27.53 -3.94 16.04
CA SER A 291 -27.01 -2.75 16.72
C SER A 291 -25.63 -2.37 16.17
N GLU A 292 -25.26 -1.10 16.25
CA GLU A 292 -23.94 -0.63 15.83
C GLU A 292 -22.79 -1.39 16.54
N ARG A 293 -22.97 -1.72 17.81
CA ARG A 293 -22.01 -2.50 18.57
C ARG A 293 -21.87 -3.92 18.00
N ALA A 294 -23.01 -4.59 17.72
CA ALA A 294 -23.01 -5.94 17.17
C ALA A 294 -22.39 -5.98 15.76
N PHE A 295 -22.74 -5.03 14.88
CA PHE A 295 -22.10 -4.88 13.56
C PHE A 295 -20.60 -4.68 13.68
N ASN A 296 -20.14 -3.82 14.58
CA ASN A 296 -18.70 -3.58 14.75
C ASN A 296 -17.96 -4.82 15.29
N VAL A 297 -18.56 -5.64 16.12
CA VAL A 297 -17.98 -6.91 16.58
C VAL A 297 -17.73 -7.84 15.38
N CYS A 298 -18.72 -8.05 14.53
CA CYS A 298 -18.64 -8.89 13.33
C CYS A 298 -17.59 -8.36 12.35
N ILE A 299 -17.59 -7.04 12.07
CA ILE A 299 -16.62 -6.40 11.21
C ILE A 299 -15.19 -6.59 11.75
N MET A 300 -14.98 -6.38 13.06
CA MET A 300 -13.67 -6.55 13.67
C MET A 300 -13.19 -8.01 13.69
N GLN A 301 -14.08 -8.97 13.78
CA GLN A 301 -13.76 -10.40 13.62
C GLN A 301 -13.20 -10.67 12.23
N THR A 302 -13.89 -10.23 11.17
CA THR A 302 -13.42 -10.32 9.78
C THR A 302 -12.09 -9.62 9.58
N VAL A 303 -11.96 -8.38 10.08
CA VAL A 303 -10.71 -7.61 9.96
C VAL A 303 -9.54 -8.32 10.62
N ARG A 304 -9.72 -8.92 11.82
CA ARG A 304 -8.68 -9.69 12.51
C ARG A 304 -8.24 -10.89 11.70
N GLN A 305 -9.19 -11.63 11.13
CA GLN A 305 -8.88 -12.82 10.32
C GLN A 305 -8.10 -12.44 9.04
N VAL A 306 -8.57 -11.45 8.28
CA VAL A 306 -7.87 -10.96 7.09
C VAL A 306 -6.49 -10.39 7.46
N ALA A 307 -6.38 -9.69 8.59
CA ALA A 307 -5.10 -9.15 9.06
C ALA A 307 -4.10 -10.25 9.42
N ALA A 308 -4.55 -11.33 10.05
CA ALA A 308 -3.72 -12.50 10.36
C ALA A 308 -3.18 -13.16 9.08
N GLU A 309 -4.05 -13.37 8.07
CA GLU A 309 -3.66 -13.95 6.77
C GLU A 309 -2.64 -13.07 6.04
N LEU A 310 -2.81 -11.73 6.07
CA LEU A 310 -1.88 -10.78 5.44
C LEU A 310 -0.64 -10.48 6.29
N ARG A 311 -0.55 -11.00 7.51
CA ARG A 311 0.50 -10.66 8.49
C ARG A 311 0.62 -9.14 8.70
N ASN A 312 -0.52 -8.52 9.04
CA ASN A 312 -0.64 -7.09 9.36
C ASN A 312 -1.35 -6.89 10.69
N THR A 313 -1.30 -5.66 11.22
CA THR A 313 -2.17 -5.30 12.34
C THR A 313 -3.61 -5.08 11.85
N PRO A 314 -4.64 -5.36 12.66
CA PRO A 314 -6.03 -5.11 12.29
C PRO A 314 -6.30 -3.67 11.87
N ALA A 315 -5.73 -2.69 12.57
CA ALA A 315 -5.87 -1.27 12.25
C ALA A 315 -5.36 -0.93 10.85
N VAL A 316 -4.15 -1.41 10.50
CA VAL A 316 -3.57 -1.22 9.16
C VAL A 316 -4.39 -1.95 8.10
N CYS A 317 -4.83 -3.18 8.40
CA CYS A 317 -5.61 -3.98 7.45
C CYS A 317 -6.94 -3.29 7.11
N ARG A 318 -7.71 -2.87 8.12
CA ARG A 318 -8.97 -2.15 7.96
C ARG A 318 -8.82 -0.86 7.16
N LYS A 319 -7.82 -0.04 7.49
CA LYS A 319 -7.60 1.28 6.86
C LYS A 319 -7.03 1.17 5.45
N SER A 320 -6.13 0.21 5.21
CA SER A 320 -5.26 0.26 4.03
C SER A 320 -5.47 -0.85 3.02
N TYR A 321 -6.16 -1.93 3.36
CA TYR A 321 -6.27 -3.09 2.49
C TYR A 321 -7.72 -3.55 2.22
N ILE A 322 -8.66 -3.35 3.13
CA ILE A 322 -10.05 -3.74 2.91
C ILE A 322 -10.84 -2.53 2.41
N ASN A 323 -11.54 -2.69 1.28
CA ASN A 323 -12.45 -1.65 0.77
C ASN A 323 -13.63 -1.48 1.75
N PRO A 324 -13.87 -0.27 2.29
CA PRO A 324 -14.93 -0.04 3.27
C PRO A 324 -16.33 -0.37 2.74
N LEU A 325 -16.57 -0.25 1.44
CA LEU A 325 -17.85 -0.60 0.82
C LEU A 325 -18.28 -2.06 1.06
N VAL A 326 -17.35 -2.96 1.38
CA VAL A 326 -17.66 -4.35 1.75
C VAL A 326 -18.51 -4.41 3.01
N PHE A 327 -18.16 -3.61 4.01
CA PHE A 327 -18.88 -3.59 5.30
C PHE A 327 -20.25 -2.94 5.16
N ASP A 328 -20.34 -1.87 4.37
CA ASP A 328 -21.61 -1.19 4.08
C ASP A 328 -22.58 -2.10 3.29
N ALA A 329 -22.06 -2.82 2.30
CA ALA A 329 -22.81 -3.78 1.51
C ALA A 329 -23.33 -4.95 2.36
N TRP A 330 -22.54 -5.42 3.32
CA TRP A 330 -22.95 -6.47 4.23
C TRP A 330 -24.04 -5.97 5.20
N ARG A 331 -23.85 -4.82 5.84
CA ARG A 331 -24.84 -4.22 6.76
C ARG A 331 -26.21 -4.01 6.11
N SER A 332 -26.23 -3.59 4.85
CA SER A 332 -27.45 -3.35 4.08
C SER A 332 -28.05 -4.61 3.45
N GLY A 333 -27.43 -5.77 3.58
CA GLY A 333 -27.81 -7.01 2.89
C GLY A 333 -27.54 -7.00 1.38
N ALA A 334 -26.94 -5.93 0.85
CA ALA A 334 -26.62 -5.84 -0.58
C ALA A 334 -25.60 -6.87 -1.04
N LEU A 335 -24.67 -7.29 -0.16
CA LEU A 335 -23.71 -8.33 -0.45
C LEU A 335 -24.39 -9.67 -0.73
N GLN A 336 -25.33 -10.08 0.11
CA GLN A 336 -26.06 -11.34 0.00
C GLN A 336 -26.93 -11.36 -1.27
N ARG A 337 -27.64 -10.28 -1.54
CA ARG A 337 -28.49 -10.14 -2.73
C ARG A 337 -27.70 -10.01 -4.03
N GLY A 338 -26.49 -9.44 -3.98
CA GLY A 338 -25.67 -9.18 -5.17
C GLY A 338 -24.85 -10.39 -5.62
N ILE A 339 -23.76 -10.68 -4.90
CA ILE A 339 -22.79 -11.72 -5.31
C ILE A 339 -22.65 -12.85 -4.29
N GLY A 340 -23.46 -12.84 -3.20
CA GLY A 340 -23.30 -13.78 -2.09
C GLY A 340 -23.38 -15.25 -2.52
N GLU A 341 -24.34 -15.61 -3.37
CA GLU A 341 -24.46 -16.97 -3.89
C GLU A 341 -23.26 -17.37 -4.76
N SER A 342 -22.79 -16.48 -5.62
CA SER A 342 -21.59 -16.74 -6.44
C SER A 342 -20.33 -16.90 -5.61
N LEU A 343 -20.19 -16.15 -4.52
CA LEU A 343 -19.07 -16.28 -3.59
C LEU A 343 -19.07 -17.65 -2.90
N ARG A 344 -20.24 -18.21 -2.55
CA ARG A 344 -20.37 -19.54 -1.94
C ARG A 344 -20.08 -20.66 -2.92
N ASN A 345 -20.74 -20.62 -4.07
CA ASN A 345 -20.85 -21.77 -4.97
C ASN A 345 -19.77 -21.80 -6.04
N ALA A 346 -19.22 -20.65 -6.42
CA ALA A 346 -18.27 -20.52 -7.50
C ALA A 346 -17.23 -19.40 -7.26
N PRO A 347 -16.29 -19.54 -6.31
CA PRO A 347 -15.35 -18.47 -5.93
C PRO A 347 -14.55 -17.87 -7.12
N ARG A 348 -14.12 -18.72 -8.07
CA ARG A 348 -13.41 -18.28 -9.28
C ARG A 348 -14.30 -17.41 -10.22
N ARG A 349 -15.58 -17.71 -10.28
CA ARG A 349 -16.57 -16.91 -11.03
C ARG A 349 -16.88 -15.63 -10.28
N ALA A 350 -17.02 -15.70 -8.95
CA ALA A 350 -17.24 -14.54 -8.10
C ALA A 350 -16.14 -13.50 -8.24
N GLU A 351 -14.88 -13.89 -8.32
CA GLU A 351 -13.75 -12.96 -8.54
C GLU A 351 -13.96 -12.09 -9.79
N ARG A 352 -14.58 -12.62 -10.84
CA ARG A 352 -14.92 -11.83 -12.05
C ARG A 352 -16.11 -10.89 -11.86
N LEU A 353 -16.99 -11.19 -10.93
CA LEU A 353 -18.17 -10.37 -10.61
C LEU A 353 -17.84 -9.24 -9.63
N VAL A 354 -16.84 -9.43 -8.77
CA VAL A 354 -16.44 -8.45 -7.75
C VAL A 354 -16.15 -7.06 -8.34
N PRO A 355 -15.46 -6.88 -9.47
CA PRO A 355 -15.25 -5.55 -10.07
C PRO A 355 -16.56 -4.84 -10.42
N ILE A 356 -17.53 -5.56 -10.95
CA ILE A 356 -18.86 -5.03 -11.32
C ILE A 356 -19.60 -4.64 -10.05
N PHE A 357 -19.61 -5.53 -9.06
CA PHE A 357 -20.26 -5.29 -7.78
C PHE A 357 -19.68 -4.07 -7.05
N LEU A 358 -18.36 -3.93 -6.98
CA LEU A 358 -17.72 -2.77 -6.36
C LEU A 358 -18.06 -1.45 -7.08
N ARG A 359 -18.16 -1.45 -8.42
CA ARG A 359 -18.60 -0.27 -9.19
C ARG A 359 -20.04 0.11 -8.84
N GLN A 360 -20.92 -0.86 -8.75
CA GLN A 360 -22.31 -0.63 -8.37
C GLN A 360 -22.40 -0.03 -6.95
N LEU A 361 -21.68 -0.60 -5.99
CA LEU A 361 -21.63 -0.07 -4.62
C LEU A 361 -21.10 1.36 -4.57
N ALA A 362 -20.02 1.66 -5.30
CA ALA A 362 -19.45 2.99 -5.37
C ALA A 362 -20.44 4.00 -5.98
N SER A 363 -21.18 3.61 -7.01
CA SER A 363 -22.20 4.44 -7.62
C SER A 363 -23.36 4.76 -6.66
N VAL A 364 -23.83 3.76 -5.91
CA VAL A 364 -24.89 3.94 -4.90
C VAL A 364 -24.40 4.86 -3.78
N ALA A 365 -23.20 4.64 -3.26
CA ALA A 365 -22.59 5.49 -2.23
C ALA A 365 -22.45 6.94 -2.68
N ALA A 366 -21.97 7.18 -3.90
CA ALA A 366 -21.83 8.52 -4.48
C ALA A 366 -23.17 9.24 -4.65
N LYS A 367 -24.25 8.52 -5.00
CA LYS A 367 -25.60 9.07 -5.09
C LYS A 367 -26.14 9.46 -3.71
N SER A 368 -26.02 8.59 -2.72
CA SER A 368 -26.44 8.87 -1.35
C SER A 368 -25.72 10.08 -0.74
N HIS A 369 -24.44 10.24 -1.00
CA HIS A 369 -23.67 11.42 -0.55
C HIS A 369 -24.13 12.72 -1.21
N ARG A 370 -24.46 12.69 -2.51
CA ARG A 370 -25.01 13.86 -3.22
C ARG A 370 -26.38 14.26 -2.68
N ASP A 371 -27.26 13.29 -2.47
CA ASP A 371 -28.59 13.52 -1.93
C ASP A 371 -28.53 14.10 -0.51
N ALA A 372 -27.65 13.59 0.34
CA ALA A 372 -27.41 14.12 1.68
C ALA A 372 -26.84 15.54 1.67
N ALA A 373 -25.92 15.86 0.76
CA ALA A 373 -25.36 17.19 0.59
C ALA A 373 -26.42 18.19 0.08
N SER A 374 -27.29 17.80 -0.85
CA SER A 374 -28.40 18.60 -1.35
C SER A 374 -29.42 18.93 -0.26
N ARG A 375 -29.78 17.93 0.57
CA ARG A 375 -30.69 18.14 1.72
C ARG A 375 -30.09 19.11 2.74
N ARG A 376 -28.80 19.01 3.06
CA ARG A 376 -28.13 19.96 3.97
C ARG A 376 -28.12 21.37 3.42
N ARG A 377 -27.94 21.58 2.11
CA ARG A 377 -28.01 22.91 1.48
C ARG A 377 -29.42 23.48 1.48
N ALA A 378 -30.46 22.66 1.30
CA ALA A 378 -31.84 23.08 1.35
C ALA A 378 -32.29 23.54 2.75
N VAL A 379 -31.74 22.91 3.81
CA VAL A 379 -32.04 23.30 5.21
C VAL A 379 -31.36 24.60 5.64
N VAL A 380 -30.24 24.99 4.98
CA VAL A 380 -29.46 26.20 5.32
C VAL A 380 -29.92 27.43 4.49
N ALA A 381 -30.81 27.28 3.52
CA ALA A 381 -31.34 28.40 2.75
C ALA A 381 -32.16 29.32 3.68
N PRO A 382 -31.81 30.60 3.86
CA PRO A 382 -32.58 31.48 4.72
C PRO A 382 -33.97 31.67 4.14
N THR A 383 -35.00 31.46 4.96
CA THR A 383 -36.39 31.86 4.68
C THR A 383 -36.37 33.34 4.38
N ARG A 384 -36.67 33.72 3.14
CA ARG A 384 -36.86 35.12 2.74
C ARG A 384 -38.05 35.62 3.58
N ALA A 385 -37.78 36.58 4.47
CA ALA A 385 -38.80 37.27 5.19
C ALA A 385 -39.80 37.91 4.19
N PRO A 386 -41.12 37.84 4.46
CA PRO A 386 -42.08 38.54 3.62
C PRO A 386 -41.83 40.04 3.63
N ALA A 387 -41.77 40.63 2.43
CA ALA A 387 -41.66 42.08 2.28
C ALA A 387 -42.79 42.79 3.01
N ALA A 388 -42.43 43.67 3.94
CA ALA A 388 -43.40 44.52 4.65
C ALA A 388 -44.13 45.41 3.63
N ALA A 389 -45.45 45.33 3.58
CA ALA A 389 -46.28 46.23 2.81
C ALA A 389 -46.13 47.65 3.37
N GLN A 390 -45.76 48.60 2.53
CA GLN A 390 -45.79 50.02 2.86
C GLN A 390 -47.28 50.48 2.92
N PRO A 391 -47.67 51.28 3.93
CA PRO A 391 -48.98 51.87 3.95
C PRO A 391 -49.01 53.03 2.94
N ALA A 392 -50.06 53.05 2.12
CA ALA A 392 -50.41 54.17 1.26
C ALA A 392 -50.89 55.39 2.10
N VAL A 393 -50.34 56.56 1.84
CA VAL A 393 -50.89 57.88 2.15
C VAL A 393 -51.18 58.57 0.86
#